data_2a05f89e939398ce6bab6eab3f7d3e9f
#
_entry.id   2a05f89e939398ce6bab6eab3f7d3e9f
#
_cell.length_a   1.000
_cell.length_b   1.000
_cell.length_c   1.000
_cell.angle_alpha   90.00
_cell.angle_beta   90.00
_cell.angle_gamma   90.00
#
_symmetry.space_group_name_H-M   'P 1'
#
loop_
_entity.id
_entity.type
_entity.pdbx_description
1 polymer ?
#
loop_
_entity_poly.entity_id
_entity_poly.type
_entity_poly.pdbx_seq_one_letter_code
_entity_poly.pdbx_strand_id
1 'polypeptide(L)'
;MTASTSLVACCRAVLPATVSAVVLLVAAGSVPAPAAVALVCGVGAATALLLFGVGEQLACRALQGARSPTAAEAAVMAPAITRVCAAGLGPPLVRVTVQPHGQGLVAYPCGGATVVVPRALVLAVHHDRVSHEQAAASIAHAAAICSAGLTRGQVALAV
;
A
#
# COMPACT_ATOMS: atom_id res chain seq x y z
N MET A 1 -21.22 -7.41 -13.01
CA MET A 1 -21.25 -6.72 -11.67
C MET A 1 -20.05 -5.78 -11.44
N THR A 2 -19.48 -5.15 -12.46
CA THR A 2 -18.19 -4.44 -12.38
C THR A 2 -18.26 -2.90 -12.44
N ALA A 3 -19.38 -2.34 -12.87
CA ALA A 3 -19.50 -0.87 -13.01
C ALA A 3 -19.82 -0.14 -11.68
N SER A 4 -20.57 -0.76 -10.78
CA SER A 4 -21.01 -0.14 -9.52
C SER A 4 -19.87 0.02 -8.50
N THR A 5 -18.96 -0.94 -8.43
CA THR A 5 -17.78 -0.88 -7.54
C THR A 5 -16.77 0.18 -7.95
N SER A 6 -16.63 0.43 -9.25
CA SER A 6 -15.76 1.46 -9.79
C SER A 6 -16.25 2.88 -9.45
N LEU A 7 -17.57 3.09 -9.48
CA LEU A 7 -18.19 4.39 -9.19
C LEU A 7 -18.05 4.78 -7.70
N VAL A 8 -18.27 3.83 -6.81
CA VAL A 8 -18.11 4.03 -5.34
C VAL A 8 -16.64 4.31 -4.98
N ALA A 9 -15.69 3.59 -5.61
CA ALA A 9 -14.27 3.83 -5.41
C ALA A 9 -13.85 5.22 -5.93
N CYS A 10 -14.40 5.64 -7.08
CA CYS A 10 -14.16 6.97 -7.64
C CYS A 10 -14.72 8.08 -6.74
N CYS A 11 -15.94 7.94 -6.23
CA CYS A 11 -16.54 8.92 -5.30
C CYS A 11 -15.78 9.01 -3.98
N ARG A 12 -15.26 7.91 -3.45
CA ARG A 12 -14.44 7.90 -2.22
C ARG A 12 -13.09 8.60 -2.39
N ALA A 13 -12.52 8.59 -3.59
CA ALA A 13 -11.26 9.28 -3.86
C ALA A 13 -11.48 10.77 -4.23
N VAL A 14 -12.55 11.08 -4.92
CA VAL A 14 -12.85 12.46 -5.39
C VAL A 14 -13.22 13.38 -4.22
N LEU A 15 -13.98 12.89 -3.24
CA LEU A 15 -14.48 13.73 -2.14
C LEU A 15 -13.33 14.28 -1.25
N PRO A 16 -12.38 13.48 -0.75
CA PRO A 16 -11.24 14.02 0.01
C PRO A 16 -10.31 14.87 -0.86
N ALA A 17 -10.14 14.54 -2.14
CA ALA A 17 -9.33 15.35 -3.05
C ALA A 17 -9.93 16.72 -3.30
N THR A 18 -11.26 16.84 -3.45
CA THR A 18 -11.94 18.13 -3.60
C THR A 18 -11.88 18.95 -2.33
N VAL A 19 -12.08 18.36 -1.16
CA VAL A 19 -11.97 19.06 0.14
C VAL A 19 -10.53 19.58 0.34
N SER A 20 -9.53 18.76 0.07
CA SER A 20 -8.13 19.17 0.14
C SER A 20 -7.81 20.29 -0.85
N ALA A 21 -8.32 20.24 -2.07
CA ALA A 21 -8.15 21.29 -3.07
C ALA A 21 -8.80 22.62 -2.65
N VAL A 22 -9.99 22.56 -2.05
CA VAL A 22 -10.68 23.78 -1.53
C VAL A 22 -9.90 24.37 -0.36
N VAL A 23 -9.45 23.56 0.59
CA VAL A 23 -8.64 24.03 1.72
C VAL A 23 -7.33 24.67 1.23
N LEU A 24 -6.68 24.08 0.22
CA LEU A 24 -5.48 24.63 -0.39
C LEU A 24 -5.75 25.93 -1.14
N LEU A 25 -6.87 26.06 -1.85
CA LEU A 25 -7.24 27.29 -2.53
C LEU A 25 -7.51 28.43 -1.53
N VAL A 26 -8.18 28.12 -0.41
CA VAL A 26 -8.42 29.09 0.67
C VAL A 26 -7.10 29.50 1.34
N ALA A 27 -6.22 28.55 1.62
CA ALA A 27 -4.88 28.82 2.16
C ALA A 27 -4.00 29.61 1.18
N ALA A 28 -4.09 29.33 -0.12
CA ALA A 28 -3.36 30.03 -1.18
C ALA A 28 -3.79 31.50 -1.33
N GLY A 29 -5.06 31.82 -1.01
CA GLY A 29 -5.55 33.20 -1.01
C GLY A 29 -4.88 34.11 0.05
N SER A 30 -4.26 33.53 1.07
CA SER A 30 -3.54 34.23 2.14
C SER A 30 -2.03 34.33 1.92
N VAL A 31 -1.50 33.77 0.81
CA VAL A 31 -0.06 33.65 0.52
C VAL A 31 0.28 34.39 -0.78
N PRO A 32 1.49 34.95 -0.95
CA PRO A 32 1.95 35.55 -2.20
C PRO A 32 1.79 34.62 -3.39
N ALA A 33 1.32 35.14 -4.52
CA ALA A 33 0.99 34.35 -5.72
C ALA A 33 2.03 33.29 -6.14
N PRO A 34 3.36 33.57 -6.14
CA PRO A 34 4.35 32.56 -6.53
C PRO A 34 4.41 31.38 -5.55
N ALA A 35 4.21 31.62 -4.25
CA ALA A 35 4.20 30.55 -3.25
C ALA A 35 2.91 29.71 -3.31
N ALA A 36 1.78 30.35 -3.64
CA ALA A 36 0.51 29.66 -3.87
C ALA A 36 0.60 28.70 -5.08
N VAL A 37 1.20 29.15 -6.20
CA VAL A 37 1.44 28.33 -7.38
C VAL A 37 2.36 27.15 -7.04
N ALA A 38 3.47 27.38 -6.35
CA ALA A 38 4.39 26.32 -5.93
C ALA A 38 3.70 25.28 -5.04
N LEU A 39 2.85 25.70 -4.10
CA LEU A 39 2.08 24.81 -3.22
C LEU A 39 1.11 23.94 -4.02
N VAL A 40 0.32 24.55 -4.91
CA VAL A 40 -0.66 23.82 -5.75
C VAL A 40 0.04 22.84 -6.67
N CYS A 41 1.13 23.23 -7.32
CA CYS A 41 1.93 22.33 -8.16
C CYS A 41 2.55 21.20 -7.35
N GLY A 42 3.08 21.47 -6.16
CA GLY A 42 3.68 20.46 -5.28
C GLY A 42 2.65 19.42 -4.81
N VAL A 43 1.48 19.87 -4.36
CA VAL A 43 0.39 18.97 -3.96
C VAL A 43 -0.16 18.20 -5.16
N GLY A 44 -0.34 18.84 -6.30
CA GLY A 44 -0.77 18.17 -7.53
C GLY A 44 0.21 17.08 -7.97
N ALA A 45 1.51 17.36 -7.95
CA ALA A 45 2.55 16.39 -8.25
C ALA A 45 2.58 15.23 -7.24
N ALA A 46 2.50 15.51 -5.94
CA ALA A 46 2.45 14.49 -4.90
C ALA A 46 1.22 13.59 -5.05
N THR A 47 0.06 14.17 -5.31
CA THR A 47 -1.18 13.42 -5.55
C THR A 47 -1.07 12.55 -6.80
N ALA A 48 -0.52 13.08 -7.89
CA ALA A 48 -0.27 12.32 -9.10
C ALA A 48 0.68 11.13 -8.85
N LEU A 49 1.80 11.34 -8.15
CA LEU A 49 2.74 10.28 -7.78
C LEU A 49 2.07 9.18 -6.95
N LEU A 50 1.18 9.54 -6.02
CA LEU A 50 0.41 8.58 -5.22
C LEU A 50 -0.59 7.80 -6.08
N LEU A 51 -1.31 8.48 -6.98
CA LEU A 51 -2.30 7.85 -7.87
C LEU A 51 -1.65 6.88 -8.88
N PHE A 52 -0.47 7.22 -9.39
CA PHE A 52 0.29 6.36 -10.31
C PHE A 52 1.09 5.27 -9.59
N GLY A 53 1.01 5.15 -8.26
CA GLY A 53 1.64 4.08 -7.48
C GLY A 53 3.15 4.25 -7.28
N VAL A 54 3.76 5.33 -7.78
CA VAL A 54 5.19 5.62 -7.60
C VAL A 54 5.49 5.98 -6.14
N GLY A 55 4.55 6.67 -5.47
CA GLY A 55 4.66 7.04 -4.06
C GLY A 55 4.29 5.94 -3.08
N GLU A 56 3.74 4.82 -3.54
CA GLU A 56 3.21 3.75 -2.69
C GLU A 56 4.28 3.14 -1.76
N GLN A 57 5.48 2.92 -2.30
CA GLN A 57 6.61 2.42 -1.50
C GLN A 57 7.07 3.44 -0.44
N LEU A 58 7.08 4.72 -0.81
CA LEU A 58 7.45 5.79 0.12
C LEU A 58 6.40 5.91 1.22
N ALA A 59 5.11 5.83 0.89
CA ALA A 59 4.01 5.84 1.85
C ALA A 59 4.11 4.63 2.81
N CYS A 60 4.33 3.41 2.30
CA CYS A 60 4.53 2.23 3.14
C CYS A 60 5.75 2.37 4.06
N ARG A 61 6.85 2.94 3.57
CA ARG A 61 8.05 3.18 4.38
C ARG A 61 7.82 4.26 5.43
N ALA A 62 7.21 5.37 5.06
CA ALA A 62 6.99 6.50 5.96
C ALA A 62 5.93 6.21 7.03
N LEU A 63 4.81 5.61 6.66
CA LEU A 63 3.68 5.39 7.56
C LEU A 63 3.83 4.12 8.42
N GLN A 64 4.49 3.10 7.88
CA GLN A 64 4.55 1.78 8.52
C GLN A 64 5.97 1.34 8.86
N GLY A 65 6.97 2.15 8.56
CA GLY A 65 8.38 1.79 8.75
C GLY A 65 8.79 0.55 7.95
N ALA A 66 8.03 0.20 6.90
CA ALA A 66 8.27 -0.99 6.11
C ALA A 66 9.55 -0.83 5.27
N ARG A 67 10.35 -1.89 5.19
CA ARG A 67 11.59 -1.94 4.41
C ARG A 67 11.61 -3.13 3.46
N SER A 68 12.53 -3.12 2.54
CA SER A 68 12.80 -4.32 1.74
C SER A 68 13.26 -5.47 2.65
N PRO A 69 12.85 -6.71 2.37
CA PRO A 69 13.30 -7.88 3.13
C PRO A 69 14.82 -8.04 3.02
N THR A 70 15.45 -8.50 4.08
CA THR A 70 16.84 -8.96 4.03
C THR A 70 16.93 -10.28 3.25
N ALA A 71 18.13 -10.69 2.83
CA ALA A 71 18.31 -11.95 2.12
C ALA A 71 17.80 -13.16 2.93
N ALA A 72 18.04 -13.17 4.24
CA ALA A 72 17.55 -14.22 5.14
C ALA A 72 16.02 -14.23 5.24
N GLU A 73 15.38 -13.07 5.41
CA GLU A 73 13.92 -12.95 5.46
C GLU A 73 13.28 -13.36 4.13
N ALA A 74 13.90 -12.96 3.01
CA ALA A 74 13.44 -13.34 1.67
C ALA A 74 13.54 -14.86 1.47
N ALA A 75 14.63 -15.51 1.91
CA ALA A 75 14.79 -16.95 1.83
C ALA A 75 13.72 -17.71 2.62
N VAL A 76 13.41 -17.27 3.85
CA VAL A 76 12.35 -17.87 4.69
C VAL A 76 10.99 -17.75 4.02
N MET A 77 10.68 -16.61 3.39
CA MET A 77 9.38 -16.36 2.78
C MET A 77 9.25 -16.85 1.33
N ALA A 78 10.35 -17.20 0.68
CA ALA A 78 10.38 -17.62 -0.73
C ALA A 78 9.40 -18.77 -1.06
N PRO A 79 9.29 -19.86 -0.27
CA PRO A 79 8.35 -20.93 -0.57
C PRO A 79 6.87 -20.45 -0.54
N ALA A 80 6.52 -19.59 0.41
CA ALA A 80 5.18 -19.03 0.51
C ALA A 80 4.86 -18.11 -0.67
N ILE A 81 5.80 -17.22 -1.04
CA ILE A 81 5.65 -16.28 -2.16
C ILE A 81 5.52 -17.05 -3.48
N THR A 82 6.35 -18.07 -3.71
CA THR A 82 6.29 -18.92 -4.91
C THR A 82 4.93 -19.57 -5.07
N ARG A 83 4.32 -20.08 -3.99
CA ARG A 83 2.97 -20.65 -4.01
C ARG A 83 1.90 -19.63 -4.40
N VAL A 84 1.98 -18.41 -3.86
CA VAL A 84 1.04 -17.32 -4.21
C VAL A 84 1.15 -16.95 -5.69
N CYS A 85 2.38 -16.84 -6.20
CA CYS A 85 2.63 -16.55 -7.62
C CYS A 85 2.13 -17.68 -8.52
N ALA A 86 2.39 -18.93 -8.15
CA ALA A 86 1.95 -20.10 -8.92
C ALA A 86 0.41 -20.24 -8.96
N ALA A 87 -0.29 -19.80 -7.92
CA ALA A 87 -1.74 -19.79 -7.86
C ALA A 87 -2.37 -18.63 -8.65
N GLY A 88 -1.58 -17.71 -9.21
CA GLY A 88 -2.08 -16.53 -9.93
C GLY A 88 -2.89 -15.56 -9.06
N LEU A 89 -2.72 -15.63 -7.74
CA LEU A 89 -3.45 -14.81 -6.79
C LEU A 89 -2.71 -13.48 -6.56
N GLY A 90 -3.32 -12.41 -6.98
CA GLY A 90 -2.81 -11.06 -6.79
C GLY A 90 -2.36 -10.36 -8.08
N PRO A 91 -1.88 -9.12 -8.00
CA PRO A 91 -1.35 -8.39 -9.13
C PRO A 91 -0.08 -9.07 -9.67
N PRO A 92 0.22 -8.91 -10.99
CA PRO A 92 1.33 -9.61 -11.66
C PRO A 92 2.71 -9.30 -11.06
N LEU A 93 2.82 -8.24 -10.27
CA LEU A 93 4.04 -7.84 -9.55
C LEU A 93 3.69 -7.51 -8.10
N VAL A 94 3.54 -8.54 -7.27
CA VAL A 94 3.40 -8.33 -5.81
C VAL A 94 4.77 -8.00 -5.22
N ARG A 95 4.89 -6.80 -4.67
CA ARG A 95 6.07 -6.40 -3.90
C ARG A 95 5.86 -6.78 -2.44
N VAL A 96 6.79 -7.53 -1.91
CA VAL A 96 6.78 -7.87 -0.49
C VAL A 96 7.73 -6.95 0.26
N THR A 97 7.24 -6.32 1.31
CA THR A 97 8.02 -5.51 2.24
C THR A 97 7.87 -6.06 3.64
N VAL A 98 8.85 -5.83 4.50
CA VAL A 98 8.84 -6.31 5.89
C VAL A 98 8.72 -5.12 6.83
N GLN A 99 7.80 -5.23 7.79
CA GLN A 99 7.66 -4.28 8.89
C GLN A 99 8.48 -4.77 10.10
N PRO A 100 9.61 -4.10 10.44
CA PRO A 100 10.54 -4.59 11.47
C PRO A 100 9.94 -4.71 12.87
N HIS A 101 9.02 -3.83 13.20
CA HIS A 101 8.36 -3.76 14.52
C HIS A 101 6.95 -4.35 14.51
N GLY A 102 6.52 -4.96 13.40
CA GLY A 102 5.19 -5.58 13.28
C GLY A 102 5.08 -6.82 14.17
N GLN A 103 4.12 -6.79 15.09
CA GLN A 103 3.82 -7.89 16.01
C GLN A 103 2.76 -8.85 15.48
N GLY A 104 2.08 -8.51 14.39
CA GLY A 104 1.02 -9.32 13.80
C GLY A 104 1.54 -10.58 13.12
N LEU A 105 0.70 -11.61 13.06
CA LEU A 105 0.97 -12.86 12.32
C LEU A 105 0.24 -12.91 10.96
N VAL A 106 -0.31 -11.78 10.50
CA VAL A 106 -1.07 -11.68 9.26
C VAL A 106 -0.43 -10.61 8.38
N ALA A 107 -0.19 -10.96 7.11
CA ALA A 107 0.23 -10.01 6.10
C ALA A 107 -0.95 -9.09 5.74
N TYR A 108 -0.67 -7.83 5.40
CA TYR A 108 -1.70 -6.86 5.05
C TYR A 108 -1.32 -6.06 3.80
N PRO A 109 -2.32 -5.60 3.06
CA PRO A 109 -2.09 -4.88 1.83
C PRO A 109 -1.66 -3.43 2.12
N CYS A 110 -0.78 -2.90 1.28
CA CYS A 110 -0.41 -1.49 1.27
C CYS A 110 -0.37 -1.01 -0.18
N GLY A 111 -1.39 -0.24 -0.56
CA GLY A 111 -1.54 0.26 -1.93
C GLY A 111 -1.96 -0.80 -2.95
N GLY A 112 -1.60 -0.62 -4.23
CA GLY A 112 -2.12 -1.43 -5.35
C GLY A 112 -1.32 -2.71 -5.64
N ALA A 113 -0.06 -2.81 -5.16
CA ALA A 113 0.82 -3.92 -5.51
C ALA A 113 1.81 -4.30 -4.40
N THR A 114 1.68 -3.73 -3.21
CA THR A 114 2.59 -3.96 -2.10
C THR A 114 1.90 -4.72 -0.97
N VAL A 115 2.50 -5.80 -0.53
CA VAL A 115 2.08 -6.57 0.64
C VAL A 115 3.12 -6.36 1.74
N VAL A 116 2.67 -5.95 2.90
CA VAL A 116 3.50 -5.77 4.09
C VAL A 116 3.41 -7.00 4.95
N VAL A 117 4.56 -7.60 5.22
CA VAL A 117 4.71 -8.78 6.06
C VAL A 117 5.31 -8.33 7.40
N PRO A 118 4.61 -8.50 8.53
CA PRO A 118 5.18 -8.23 9.84
C PRO A 118 6.37 -9.16 10.13
N ARG A 119 7.41 -8.64 10.78
CA ARG A 119 8.58 -9.44 11.15
C ARG A 119 8.20 -10.63 12.04
N ALA A 120 7.19 -10.48 12.89
CA ALA A 120 6.69 -11.56 13.72
C ALA A 120 6.21 -12.77 12.89
N LEU A 121 5.57 -12.54 11.73
CA LEU A 121 5.17 -13.61 10.82
C LEU A 121 6.40 -14.30 10.22
N VAL A 122 7.42 -13.54 9.78
CA VAL A 122 8.66 -14.10 9.23
C VAL A 122 9.34 -15.00 10.26
N LEU A 123 9.46 -14.53 11.52
CA LEU A 123 10.04 -15.30 12.61
C LEU A 123 9.19 -16.53 12.98
N ALA A 124 7.87 -16.41 12.93
CA ALA A 124 6.97 -17.53 13.19
C ALA A 124 7.12 -18.64 12.14
N VAL A 125 7.30 -18.28 10.87
CA VAL A 125 7.61 -19.23 9.78
C VAL A 125 9.00 -19.84 9.97
N HIS A 126 10.00 -19.01 10.30
CA HIS A 126 11.37 -19.48 10.55
C HIS A 126 11.47 -20.50 11.69
N HIS A 127 10.63 -20.38 12.70
CA HIS A 127 10.57 -21.28 13.86
C HIS A 127 9.47 -22.35 13.74
N ASP A 128 8.95 -22.61 12.56
CA ASP A 128 7.89 -23.60 12.28
C ASP A 128 6.62 -23.45 13.11
N ARG A 129 6.37 -22.26 13.68
CA ARG A 129 5.12 -21.94 14.42
C ARG A 129 3.96 -21.63 13.47
N VAL A 130 4.26 -21.19 12.27
CA VAL A 130 3.32 -20.94 11.18
C VAL A 130 3.84 -21.67 9.96
N SER A 131 2.99 -22.47 9.34
CA SER A 131 3.39 -23.19 8.13
C SER A 131 3.55 -22.26 6.93
N HIS A 132 4.37 -22.66 5.95
CA HIS A 132 4.49 -21.92 4.69
C HIS A 132 3.13 -21.77 3.96
N GLU A 133 2.20 -22.70 4.16
CA GLU A 133 0.87 -22.65 3.58
C GLU A 133 0.00 -21.57 4.23
N GLN A 134 0.04 -21.48 5.55
CA GLN A 134 -0.66 -20.42 6.29
C GLN A 134 -0.10 -19.04 5.95
N ALA A 135 1.23 -18.92 5.85
CA ALA A 135 1.87 -17.69 5.40
C ALA A 135 1.48 -17.33 3.96
N ALA A 136 1.45 -18.33 3.04
CA ALA A 136 1.02 -18.14 1.67
C ALA A 136 -0.45 -17.68 1.60
N ALA A 137 -1.35 -18.30 2.37
CA ALA A 137 -2.75 -17.91 2.43
C ALA A 137 -2.93 -16.45 2.91
N SER A 138 -2.16 -16.04 3.93
CA SER A 138 -2.15 -14.66 4.44
C SER A 138 -1.67 -13.66 3.40
N ILE A 139 -0.57 -13.98 2.68
CA ILE A 139 -0.03 -13.14 1.61
C ILE A 139 -1.00 -13.08 0.43
N ALA A 140 -1.60 -14.22 0.03
CA ALA A 140 -2.56 -14.29 -1.05
C ALA A 140 -3.81 -13.45 -0.77
N HIS A 141 -4.32 -13.48 0.46
CA HIS A 141 -5.43 -12.65 0.89
C HIS A 141 -5.10 -11.16 0.77
N ALA A 142 -3.95 -10.74 1.28
CA ALA A 142 -3.48 -9.36 1.15
C ALA A 142 -3.29 -8.94 -0.32
N ALA A 143 -2.71 -9.82 -1.16
CA ALA A 143 -2.51 -9.59 -2.58
C ALA A 143 -3.85 -9.48 -3.34
N ALA A 144 -4.85 -10.28 -3.00
CA ALA A 144 -6.19 -10.21 -3.57
C ALA A 144 -6.88 -8.86 -3.24
N ILE A 145 -6.71 -8.35 -2.02
CA ILE A 145 -7.22 -7.03 -1.64
C ILE A 145 -6.51 -5.92 -2.43
N CYS A 146 -5.19 -6.04 -2.65
CA CYS A 146 -4.44 -5.12 -3.52
C CYS A 146 -5.01 -5.12 -4.95
N SER A 147 -5.23 -6.30 -5.54
CA SER A 147 -5.74 -6.43 -6.91
C SER A 147 -7.17 -5.90 -7.07
N ALA A 148 -7.99 -5.98 -6.03
CA ALA A 148 -9.33 -5.41 -5.99
C ALA A 148 -9.33 -3.87 -5.90
N GLY A 149 -8.17 -3.22 -5.72
CA GLY A 149 -8.03 -1.78 -5.63
C GLY A 149 -8.58 -1.15 -4.35
N LEU A 150 -8.94 -1.98 -3.36
CA LEU A 150 -9.59 -1.53 -2.12
C LEU A 150 -8.65 -0.71 -1.23
N THR A 151 -7.35 -0.84 -1.39
CA THR A 151 -6.33 -0.18 -0.56
C THR A 151 -5.82 1.14 -1.11
N ARG A 152 -6.03 1.42 -2.41
CA ARG A 152 -5.59 2.69 -3.02
C ARG A 152 -6.22 3.92 -2.35
N GLY A 153 -7.47 3.79 -1.89
CA GLY A 153 -8.15 4.85 -1.15
C GLY A 153 -7.70 4.99 0.30
N GLN A 154 -7.22 3.92 0.94
CA GLN A 154 -6.80 3.98 2.35
C GLN A 154 -5.45 4.67 2.54
N VAL A 155 -4.52 4.51 1.61
CA VAL A 155 -3.22 5.22 1.64
C VAL A 155 -3.42 6.72 1.43
N ALA A 156 -4.37 7.12 0.57
CA ALA A 156 -4.70 8.53 0.35
C ALA A 156 -5.42 9.20 1.54
N LEU A 157 -6.06 8.42 2.42
CA LEU A 157 -6.75 8.94 3.61
C LEU A 157 -5.85 8.98 4.86
N ALA A 158 -4.68 8.33 4.82
CA ALA A 158 -3.74 8.27 5.95
C ALA A 158 -2.63 9.35 5.88
N VAL A 159 -2.60 10.15 4.80
CA VAL A 159 -1.74 11.32 4.58
C VAL A 159 -2.55 12.59 4.79
#